data_d89799e9e342aa7098be7f9e3ddaf124
#
_entry.id   d89799e9e342aa7098be7f9e3ddaf124
#
_cell.length_a   1.000
_cell.length_b   1.000
_cell.length_c   1.000
_cell.angle_alpha   90.00
_cell.angle_beta   90.00
_cell.angle_gamma   90.00
#
_symmetry.space_group_name_H-M   'P 1'
#
loop_
_entity.id
_entity.type
_entity.pdbx_description
1 polymer ?
#
loop_
_entity_poly.entity_id
_entity_poly.type
_entity_poly.pdbx_seq_one_letter_code
_entity_poly.pdbx_strand_id
1 'polypeptide(L)'
;MKVLVTGAAGFLGGHLVDMLVERCDEVRAMLLPVEDAARLQELPGVEVVRGDMTDAESLKRAVKGVQRVYHVAAKTGPWGLEDVYRAANVLGLADLIHAAMEAGVQRIVHTSSITIYGHHLHGIVTEDEPFQAEDNPYSRSKVAGEKLIANLVQDSGAPVVIVRPGWVYGPRDSASFGRFVSLIESGKGFLVSSGKNIVPVVYVRDVAQGLIKAGDAGDEVIGRAYTIADDRRVTQAQYLNTIADCLQVPHITRRLPFAALYAAGRAAELSWQAMGRRNAAPPPVTTYGVTLLGRDQMFSIGRARYELGYEPEYDIARGVAEGVKWYLEAKRGSIETQEKHEIVQSKK
;
A
#
# COMPACT_ATOMS: atom_id res chain seq x y z
N MET A 1 -12.62 -1.72 21.01
CA MET A 1 -13.56 -2.60 20.28
C MET A 1 -12.79 -3.76 19.68
N LYS A 2 -13.45 -4.86 19.27
CA LYS A 2 -12.76 -5.96 18.59
C LYS A 2 -12.79 -5.75 17.07
N VAL A 3 -11.60 -5.68 16.46
CA VAL A 3 -11.45 -5.40 15.02
C VAL A 3 -10.63 -6.49 14.33
N LEU A 4 -10.92 -6.74 13.06
CA LEU A 4 -10.10 -7.59 12.19
C LEU A 4 -9.25 -6.69 11.28
N VAL A 5 -7.95 -6.98 11.20
CA VAL A 5 -7.05 -6.42 10.18
C VAL A 5 -6.57 -7.55 9.28
N THR A 6 -6.95 -7.56 8.01
CA THR A 6 -6.39 -8.50 7.03
C THR A 6 -5.09 -7.93 6.46
N GLY A 7 -4.13 -8.81 6.12
CA GLY A 7 -2.79 -8.35 5.67
C GLY A 7 -1.98 -7.67 6.77
N ALA A 8 -2.21 -8.06 8.02
CA ALA A 8 -1.61 -7.45 9.20
C ALA A 8 -0.07 -7.60 9.28
N ALA A 9 0.51 -8.62 8.64
CA ALA A 9 1.98 -8.76 8.54
C ALA A 9 2.60 -7.81 7.49
N GLY A 10 1.78 -7.26 6.59
CA GLY A 10 2.23 -6.36 5.52
C GLY A 10 2.63 -4.98 6.02
N PHE A 11 3.17 -4.18 5.11
CA PHE A 11 3.65 -2.82 5.38
C PHE A 11 2.57 -1.93 6.01
N LEU A 12 1.49 -1.64 5.29
CA LEU A 12 0.40 -0.79 5.78
C LEU A 12 -0.38 -1.46 6.93
N GLY A 13 -0.69 -2.76 6.78
CA GLY A 13 -1.45 -3.50 7.79
C GLY A 13 -0.75 -3.52 9.15
N GLY A 14 0.57 -3.69 9.17
CA GLY A 14 1.35 -3.66 10.39
C GLY A 14 1.35 -2.31 11.10
N HIS A 15 1.40 -1.17 10.38
CA HIS A 15 1.27 0.15 10.97
C HIS A 15 -0.15 0.42 11.48
N LEU A 16 -1.15 -0.07 10.76
CA LEU A 16 -2.54 0.01 11.22
C LEU A 16 -2.75 -0.77 12.52
N VAL A 17 -2.20 -1.99 12.63
CA VAL A 17 -2.24 -2.77 13.88
C VAL A 17 -1.60 -2.00 15.02
N ASP A 18 -0.40 -1.42 14.83
CA ASP A 18 0.28 -0.64 15.86
C ASP A 18 -0.61 0.52 16.36
N MET A 19 -1.22 1.29 15.46
CA MET A 19 -2.09 2.42 15.83
C MET A 19 -3.39 1.98 16.50
N LEU A 20 -3.96 0.84 16.12
CA LEU A 20 -5.14 0.28 16.78
C LEU A 20 -4.82 -0.21 18.20
N VAL A 21 -3.64 -0.81 18.41
CA VAL A 21 -3.15 -1.20 19.73
C VAL A 21 -2.85 0.04 20.59
N GLU A 22 -2.20 1.07 20.04
CA GLU A 22 -1.99 2.36 20.70
C GLU A 22 -3.33 2.98 21.19
N ARG A 23 -4.42 2.69 20.49
CA ARG A 23 -5.79 3.12 20.78
C ARG A 23 -6.54 2.19 21.74
N CYS A 24 -5.90 1.13 22.22
CA CYS A 24 -6.49 0.11 23.10
C CYS A 24 -7.65 -0.68 22.44
N ASP A 25 -7.64 -0.88 21.13
CA ASP A 25 -8.53 -1.81 20.45
C ASP A 25 -8.03 -3.26 20.60
N GLU A 26 -8.96 -4.22 20.65
CA GLU A 26 -8.63 -5.64 20.53
C GLU A 26 -8.46 -6.00 19.06
N VAL A 27 -7.26 -6.33 18.65
CA VAL A 27 -6.95 -6.54 17.24
C VAL A 27 -6.83 -8.02 16.93
N ARG A 28 -7.69 -8.54 16.04
CA ARG A 28 -7.46 -9.81 15.36
C ARG A 28 -6.66 -9.55 14.09
N ALA A 29 -5.40 -9.97 14.09
CA ALA A 29 -4.47 -9.82 12.99
C ALA A 29 -4.51 -11.08 12.09
N MET A 30 -5.04 -10.95 10.86
CA MET A 30 -5.07 -12.06 9.91
C MET A 30 -3.85 -12.02 9.01
N LEU A 31 -3.10 -13.13 9.02
CA LEU A 31 -1.88 -13.36 8.26
C LEU A 31 -2.03 -14.60 7.38
N LEU A 32 -1.29 -14.63 6.27
CA LEU A 32 -1.14 -15.87 5.50
C LEU A 32 -0.45 -16.97 6.34
N PRO A 33 -0.70 -18.25 6.05
CA PRO A 33 -0.11 -19.37 6.81
C PRO A 33 1.43 -19.31 6.89
N VAL A 34 2.07 -18.77 5.86
CA VAL A 34 3.55 -18.72 5.71
C VAL A 34 4.19 -17.42 6.25
N GLU A 35 3.41 -16.41 6.61
CA GLU A 35 3.94 -15.13 7.09
C GLU A 35 4.41 -15.23 8.55
N ASP A 36 5.48 -14.49 8.87
CA ASP A 36 6.00 -14.42 10.24
C ASP A 36 5.04 -13.62 11.14
N ALA A 37 4.73 -14.15 12.30
CA ALA A 37 3.83 -13.58 13.28
C ALA A 37 4.55 -13.02 14.53
N ALA A 38 5.86 -13.25 14.68
CA ALA A 38 6.58 -13.02 15.92
C ALA A 38 6.32 -11.61 16.50
N ARG A 39 6.50 -10.57 15.67
CA ARG A 39 6.26 -9.18 16.09
C ARG A 39 4.83 -8.94 16.57
N LEU A 40 3.83 -9.50 15.88
CA LEU A 40 2.43 -9.25 16.20
C LEU A 40 1.97 -10.02 17.44
N GLN A 41 2.57 -11.18 17.70
CA GLN A 41 2.29 -11.97 18.91
C GLN A 41 2.82 -11.31 20.19
N GLU A 42 3.81 -10.43 20.09
CA GLU A 42 4.36 -9.67 21.21
C GLU A 42 3.53 -8.44 21.57
N LEU A 43 2.60 -8.01 20.69
CA LEU A 43 1.78 -6.83 20.92
C LEU A 43 0.60 -7.15 21.88
N PRO A 44 0.35 -6.32 22.90
CA PRO A 44 -0.77 -6.51 23.80
C PRO A 44 -2.11 -6.37 23.08
N GLY A 45 -3.07 -7.25 23.37
CA GLY A 45 -4.41 -7.19 22.78
C GLY A 45 -4.49 -7.65 21.32
N VAL A 46 -3.42 -8.28 20.77
CA VAL A 46 -3.39 -8.81 19.41
C VAL A 46 -3.60 -10.32 19.42
N GLU A 47 -4.67 -10.77 18.77
CA GLU A 47 -4.95 -12.17 18.45
C GLU A 47 -4.50 -12.47 17.02
N VAL A 48 -3.51 -13.33 16.83
CA VAL A 48 -3.05 -13.73 15.50
C VAL A 48 -3.90 -14.90 14.99
N VAL A 49 -4.47 -14.76 13.78
CA VAL A 49 -5.19 -15.81 13.08
C VAL A 49 -4.60 -16.06 11.69
N ARG A 50 -4.66 -17.32 11.23
CA ARG A 50 -4.21 -17.72 9.90
C ARG A 50 -5.37 -17.75 8.93
N GLY A 51 -5.22 -17.09 7.77
CA GLY A 51 -6.23 -17.06 6.74
C GLY A 51 -5.67 -16.60 5.40
N ASP A 52 -6.39 -16.94 4.34
CA ASP A 52 -6.08 -16.57 2.97
C ASP A 52 -7.33 -15.98 2.31
N MET A 53 -7.17 -14.92 1.52
CA MET A 53 -8.27 -14.30 0.77
C MET A 53 -8.90 -15.27 -0.24
N THR A 54 -8.22 -16.35 -0.59
CA THR A 54 -8.73 -17.41 -1.48
C THR A 54 -9.35 -18.61 -0.75
N ASP A 55 -9.45 -18.56 0.59
CA ASP A 55 -10.08 -19.57 1.45
C ASP A 55 -11.26 -18.95 2.23
N ALA A 56 -12.48 -19.08 1.66
CA ALA A 56 -13.71 -18.54 2.25
C ALA A 56 -13.97 -19.02 3.69
N GLU A 57 -13.61 -20.27 4.01
CA GLU A 57 -13.79 -20.79 5.37
C GLU A 57 -12.83 -20.13 6.37
N SER A 58 -11.62 -19.79 5.94
CA SER A 58 -10.71 -19.00 6.78
C SER A 58 -11.23 -17.60 7.05
N LEU A 59 -11.88 -16.97 6.06
CA LEU A 59 -12.49 -15.65 6.20
C LEU A 59 -13.68 -15.68 7.17
N LYS A 60 -14.57 -16.67 7.08
CA LYS A 60 -15.67 -16.86 8.04
C LYS A 60 -15.17 -17.00 9.49
N ARG A 61 -14.10 -17.77 9.69
CA ARG A 61 -13.47 -17.87 11.03
C ARG A 61 -12.88 -16.53 11.48
N ALA A 62 -12.23 -15.80 10.58
CA ALA A 62 -11.56 -14.53 10.92
C ALA A 62 -12.54 -13.44 11.34
N VAL A 63 -13.72 -13.32 10.70
CA VAL A 63 -14.71 -12.28 11.00
C VAL A 63 -15.57 -12.58 12.22
N LYS A 64 -15.57 -13.80 12.76
CA LYS A 64 -16.45 -14.19 13.86
C LYS A 64 -16.22 -13.37 15.11
N GLY A 65 -17.26 -12.65 15.56
CA GLY A 65 -17.24 -11.87 16.80
C GLY A 65 -16.42 -10.58 16.73
N VAL A 66 -16.05 -10.08 15.54
CA VAL A 66 -15.47 -8.76 15.35
C VAL A 66 -16.56 -7.75 14.98
N GLN A 67 -16.38 -6.52 15.38
CA GLN A 67 -17.32 -5.42 15.12
C GLN A 67 -16.96 -4.67 13.83
N ARG A 68 -15.67 -4.64 13.47
CA ARG A 68 -15.15 -3.91 12.33
C ARG A 68 -14.07 -4.70 11.60
N VAL A 69 -14.02 -4.56 10.28
CA VAL A 69 -12.98 -5.15 9.43
C VAL A 69 -12.21 -4.04 8.73
N TYR A 70 -10.91 -4.03 8.89
CA TYR A 70 -9.97 -3.27 8.07
C TYR A 70 -9.35 -4.20 7.04
N HIS A 71 -9.83 -4.12 5.81
CA HIS A 71 -9.36 -4.98 4.73
C HIS A 71 -8.20 -4.32 3.98
N VAL A 72 -6.97 -4.69 4.39
CA VAL A 72 -5.71 -4.20 3.81
C VAL A 72 -5.05 -5.25 2.92
N ALA A 73 -5.37 -6.53 3.13
CA ALA A 73 -4.83 -7.62 2.33
C ALA A 73 -5.15 -7.44 0.83
N ALA A 74 -4.13 -7.53 0.01
CA ALA A 74 -4.29 -7.55 -1.45
C ALA A 74 -3.08 -8.19 -2.11
N LYS A 75 -3.28 -8.80 -3.26
CA LYS A 75 -2.18 -9.02 -4.20
C LYS A 75 -1.81 -7.68 -4.82
N THR A 76 -0.58 -7.21 -4.60
CA THR A 76 -0.10 -5.89 -5.02
C THR A 76 0.95 -5.98 -6.13
N GLY A 77 1.29 -4.82 -6.71
CA GLY A 77 2.29 -4.69 -7.77
C GLY A 77 1.72 -4.85 -9.18
N PRO A 78 2.37 -4.28 -10.19
CA PRO A 78 1.84 -4.21 -11.56
C PRO A 78 2.09 -5.47 -12.40
N TRP A 79 2.75 -6.50 -11.83
CA TRP A 79 3.24 -7.66 -12.55
C TRP A 79 2.73 -8.98 -11.97
N GLY A 80 2.17 -9.84 -12.81
CA GLY A 80 1.66 -11.15 -12.42
C GLY A 80 0.55 -11.65 -13.35
N LEU A 81 -0.01 -12.82 -13.02
CA LEU A 81 -1.16 -13.38 -13.73
C LEU A 81 -2.46 -12.72 -13.26
N GLU A 82 -3.33 -12.39 -14.19
CA GLU A 82 -4.64 -11.77 -13.95
C GLU A 82 -5.49 -12.56 -12.95
N ASP A 83 -5.53 -13.90 -13.10
CA ASP A 83 -6.35 -14.77 -12.26
C ASP A 83 -5.93 -14.73 -10.78
N VAL A 84 -4.63 -14.53 -10.50
CA VAL A 84 -4.13 -14.42 -9.11
C VAL A 84 -4.66 -13.14 -8.45
N TYR A 85 -4.67 -12.03 -9.19
CA TYR A 85 -5.23 -10.77 -8.70
C TYR A 85 -6.75 -10.85 -8.55
N ARG A 86 -7.42 -11.44 -9.52
CA ARG A 86 -8.87 -11.64 -9.49
C ARG A 86 -9.29 -12.51 -8.31
N ALA A 87 -8.59 -13.62 -8.08
CA ALA A 87 -8.89 -14.53 -6.97
C ALA A 87 -8.81 -13.82 -5.61
N ALA A 88 -7.69 -13.14 -5.33
CA ALA A 88 -7.49 -12.49 -4.03
C ALA A 88 -8.25 -11.16 -3.89
N ASN A 89 -8.19 -10.27 -4.91
CA ASN A 89 -8.65 -8.88 -4.79
C ASN A 89 -10.12 -8.68 -5.17
N VAL A 90 -10.74 -9.66 -5.83
CA VAL A 90 -12.15 -9.54 -6.26
C VAL A 90 -13.00 -10.64 -5.66
N LEU A 91 -12.68 -11.93 -5.90
CA LEU A 91 -13.46 -13.03 -5.36
C LEU A 91 -13.31 -13.13 -3.84
N GLY A 92 -12.08 -13.10 -3.33
CA GLY A 92 -11.82 -13.08 -1.89
C GLY A 92 -12.42 -11.86 -1.19
N LEU A 93 -12.45 -10.70 -1.85
CA LEU A 93 -13.15 -9.51 -1.33
C LEU A 93 -14.66 -9.78 -1.21
N ALA A 94 -15.28 -10.40 -2.21
CA ALA A 94 -16.70 -10.77 -2.14
C ALA A 94 -16.96 -11.72 -0.97
N ASP A 95 -16.15 -12.77 -0.84
CA ASP A 95 -16.28 -13.75 0.23
C ASP A 95 -16.10 -13.12 1.62
N LEU A 96 -15.13 -12.20 1.76
CA LEU A 96 -14.93 -11.45 3.01
C LEU A 96 -16.15 -10.59 3.36
N ILE A 97 -16.71 -9.86 2.40
CA ILE A 97 -17.88 -8.98 2.64
C ILE A 97 -19.09 -9.84 3.03
N HIS A 98 -19.37 -10.92 2.32
CA HIS A 98 -20.48 -11.81 2.66
C HIS A 98 -20.30 -12.43 4.06
N ALA A 99 -19.11 -12.97 4.36
CA ALA A 99 -18.82 -13.52 5.68
C ALA A 99 -18.95 -12.49 6.80
N ALA A 100 -18.51 -11.25 6.56
CA ALA A 100 -18.64 -10.14 7.51
C ALA A 100 -20.10 -9.74 7.75
N MET A 101 -20.92 -9.67 6.69
CA MET A 101 -22.36 -9.40 6.81
C MET A 101 -23.08 -10.52 7.58
N GLU A 102 -22.81 -11.78 7.27
CA GLU A 102 -23.38 -12.93 8.01
C GLU A 102 -22.97 -12.93 9.49
N ALA A 103 -21.76 -12.46 9.81
CA ALA A 103 -21.28 -12.33 11.17
C ALA A 103 -21.77 -11.08 11.92
N GLY A 104 -22.55 -10.20 11.28
CA GLY A 104 -23.07 -8.97 11.86
C GLY A 104 -22.00 -7.87 12.06
N VAL A 105 -20.96 -7.86 11.23
CA VAL A 105 -19.93 -6.81 11.23
C VAL A 105 -20.57 -5.46 10.87
N GLN A 106 -20.32 -4.45 11.70
CA GLN A 106 -20.95 -3.14 11.56
C GLN A 106 -20.28 -2.26 10.48
N ARG A 107 -18.98 -2.46 10.20
CA ARG A 107 -18.23 -1.65 9.26
C ARG A 107 -17.09 -2.43 8.63
N ILE A 108 -16.95 -2.30 7.31
CA ILE A 108 -15.82 -2.80 6.55
C ILE A 108 -15.12 -1.61 5.89
N VAL A 109 -13.84 -1.40 6.18
CA VAL A 109 -13.02 -0.38 5.53
C VAL A 109 -12.14 -1.08 4.50
N HIS A 110 -12.44 -0.90 3.21
CA HIS A 110 -11.68 -1.50 2.12
C HIS A 110 -10.56 -0.58 1.64
N THR A 111 -9.34 -1.09 1.62
CA THR A 111 -8.18 -0.39 1.05
C THR A 111 -8.11 -0.61 -0.46
N SER A 112 -8.52 0.39 -1.22
CA SER A 112 -8.37 0.47 -2.67
C SER A 112 -7.01 1.11 -3.06
N SER A 113 -6.96 1.94 -4.09
CA SER A 113 -5.75 2.64 -4.53
C SER A 113 -6.11 3.77 -5.51
N ILE A 114 -5.30 4.81 -5.56
CA ILE A 114 -5.39 5.84 -6.62
C ILE A 114 -5.12 5.30 -8.04
N THR A 115 -4.56 4.09 -8.17
CA THR A 115 -4.28 3.46 -9.49
C THR A 115 -5.52 3.21 -10.33
N ILE A 116 -6.72 3.27 -9.74
CA ILE A 116 -8.00 3.18 -10.46
C ILE A 116 -8.24 4.32 -11.44
N TYR A 117 -7.57 5.46 -11.24
CA TYR A 117 -7.69 6.64 -12.10
C TYR A 117 -6.70 6.64 -13.27
N GLY A 118 -5.77 5.68 -13.31
CA GLY A 118 -4.67 5.68 -14.28
C GLY A 118 -3.66 6.79 -14.04
N HIS A 119 -2.83 7.04 -15.06
CA HIS A 119 -1.75 8.05 -14.97
C HIS A 119 -1.86 9.18 -16.01
N HIS A 120 -2.92 9.18 -16.83
CA HIS A 120 -3.19 10.27 -17.79
C HIS A 120 -4.10 11.33 -17.13
N LEU A 121 -3.64 11.85 -16.01
CA LEU A 121 -4.40 12.77 -15.18
C LEU A 121 -4.17 14.23 -15.58
N HIS A 122 -5.21 15.06 -15.48
CA HIS A 122 -5.14 16.47 -15.71
C HIS A 122 -5.68 17.23 -14.48
N GLY A 123 -4.87 18.14 -13.95
CA GLY A 123 -5.28 18.92 -12.79
C GLY A 123 -5.30 18.12 -11.49
N ILE A 124 -6.20 18.48 -10.59
CA ILE A 124 -6.39 17.82 -9.29
C ILE A 124 -7.54 16.82 -9.42
N VAL A 125 -7.23 15.55 -9.20
CA VAL A 125 -8.18 14.43 -9.29
C VAL A 125 -9.01 14.34 -8.00
N THR A 126 -10.32 14.18 -8.15
CA THR A 126 -11.26 13.96 -7.06
C THR A 126 -11.80 12.53 -7.11
N GLU A 127 -12.56 12.13 -6.08
CA GLU A 127 -13.19 10.81 -6.03
C GLU A 127 -14.27 10.58 -7.09
N ASP A 128 -14.76 11.64 -7.73
CA ASP A 128 -15.82 11.59 -8.74
C ASP A 128 -15.30 11.37 -10.17
N GLU A 129 -13.96 11.38 -10.34
CA GLU A 129 -13.35 11.09 -11.63
C GLU A 129 -13.62 9.63 -12.07
N PRO A 130 -13.84 9.40 -13.38
CA PRO A 130 -14.12 8.06 -13.89
C PRO A 130 -12.93 7.13 -13.73
N PHE A 131 -13.21 5.83 -13.55
CA PHE A 131 -12.18 4.80 -13.50
C PHE A 131 -11.46 4.68 -14.85
N GLN A 132 -10.14 4.75 -14.82
CA GLN A 132 -9.25 4.56 -15.96
C GLN A 132 -8.14 3.56 -15.57
N ALA A 133 -8.52 2.28 -15.41
CA ALA A 133 -7.56 1.26 -15.01
C ALA A 133 -6.34 1.23 -15.94
N GLU A 134 -5.16 1.20 -15.34
CA GLU A 134 -3.91 0.97 -16.04
C GLU A 134 -3.85 -0.41 -16.69
N ASP A 135 -3.00 -0.57 -17.71
CA ASP A 135 -2.79 -1.87 -18.36
C ASP A 135 -1.93 -2.81 -17.49
N ASN A 136 -2.37 -3.03 -16.26
CA ASN A 136 -1.78 -3.99 -15.35
C ASN A 136 -2.85 -4.67 -14.49
N PRO A 137 -2.60 -5.93 -14.03
CA PRO A 137 -3.60 -6.72 -13.32
C PRO A 137 -4.00 -6.11 -11.97
N TYR A 138 -3.11 -5.39 -11.30
CA TYR A 138 -3.40 -4.75 -10.02
C TYR A 138 -4.45 -3.64 -10.16
N SER A 139 -4.21 -2.69 -11.07
CA SER A 139 -5.15 -1.58 -11.30
C SER A 139 -6.53 -2.10 -11.74
N ARG A 140 -6.57 -3.07 -12.67
CA ARG A 140 -7.82 -3.70 -13.09
C ARG A 140 -8.55 -4.39 -11.94
N SER A 141 -7.83 -5.09 -11.07
CA SER A 141 -8.43 -5.76 -9.91
C SER A 141 -9.02 -4.78 -8.90
N LYS A 142 -8.36 -3.63 -8.67
CA LYS A 142 -8.90 -2.57 -7.79
C LYS A 142 -10.16 -1.93 -8.35
N VAL A 143 -10.20 -1.64 -9.65
CA VAL A 143 -11.44 -1.16 -10.31
C VAL A 143 -12.56 -2.21 -10.20
N ALA A 144 -12.25 -3.48 -10.45
CA ALA A 144 -13.25 -4.55 -10.34
C ALA A 144 -13.75 -4.73 -8.90
N GLY A 145 -12.86 -4.61 -7.91
CA GLY A 145 -13.22 -4.65 -6.49
C GLY A 145 -14.16 -3.50 -6.08
N GLU A 146 -13.88 -2.27 -6.52
CA GLU A 146 -14.77 -1.14 -6.20
C GLU A 146 -16.14 -1.25 -6.89
N LYS A 147 -16.19 -1.75 -8.14
CA LYS A 147 -17.47 -2.04 -8.82
C LYS A 147 -18.27 -3.12 -8.09
N LEU A 148 -17.60 -4.16 -7.61
CA LEU A 148 -18.23 -5.20 -6.79
C LEU A 148 -18.80 -4.60 -5.49
N ILE A 149 -18.04 -3.76 -4.79
CA ILE A 149 -18.53 -3.09 -3.57
C ILE A 149 -19.75 -2.25 -3.86
N ALA A 150 -19.75 -1.45 -4.95
CA ALA A 150 -20.89 -0.62 -5.32
C ALA A 150 -22.17 -1.46 -5.50
N ASN A 151 -22.08 -2.61 -6.17
CA ASN A 151 -23.19 -3.53 -6.32
C ASN A 151 -23.65 -4.11 -4.97
N LEU A 152 -22.72 -4.59 -4.13
CA LEU A 152 -23.07 -5.16 -2.81
C LEU A 152 -23.69 -4.13 -1.86
N VAL A 153 -23.23 -2.87 -1.90
CA VAL A 153 -23.85 -1.78 -1.13
C VAL A 153 -25.27 -1.53 -1.62
N GLN A 154 -25.47 -1.44 -2.93
CA GLN A 154 -26.79 -1.17 -3.52
C GLN A 154 -27.78 -2.33 -3.30
N ASP A 155 -27.33 -3.58 -3.51
CA ASP A 155 -28.22 -4.74 -3.55
C ASP A 155 -28.50 -5.33 -2.15
N SER A 156 -27.55 -5.24 -1.24
CA SER A 156 -27.61 -5.91 0.07
C SER A 156 -27.28 -5.01 1.26
N GLY A 157 -27.01 -3.73 1.05
CA GLY A 157 -26.68 -2.80 2.13
C GLY A 157 -25.33 -3.12 2.81
N ALA A 158 -24.36 -3.67 2.08
CA ALA A 158 -23.07 -4.01 2.64
C ALA A 158 -22.39 -2.79 3.29
N PRO A 159 -21.96 -2.85 4.58
CA PRO A 159 -21.49 -1.70 5.33
C PRO A 159 -20.04 -1.34 4.98
N VAL A 160 -19.74 -1.12 3.70
CA VAL A 160 -18.39 -0.90 3.17
C VAL A 160 -18.11 0.56 2.95
N VAL A 161 -16.94 1.02 3.40
CA VAL A 161 -16.33 2.32 3.09
C VAL A 161 -15.02 2.06 2.35
N ILE A 162 -14.73 2.87 1.33
CA ILE A 162 -13.55 2.70 0.49
C ILE A 162 -12.51 3.78 0.82
N VAL A 163 -11.25 3.37 1.01
CA VAL A 163 -10.11 4.28 1.15
C VAL A 163 -9.18 4.07 -0.05
N ARG A 164 -8.82 5.15 -0.73
CA ARG A 164 -7.93 5.18 -1.91
C ARG A 164 -6.60 5.85 -1.53
N PRO A 165 -5.61 5.11 -1.01
CA PRO A 165 -4.32 5.69 -0.67
C PRO A 165 -3.57 6.17 -1.89
N GLY A 166 -2.79 7.25 -1.73
CA GLY A 166 -1.72 7.66 -2.62
C GLY A 166 -0.57 6.64 -2.64
N TRP A 167 0.59 7.06 -3.11
CA TRP A 167 1.79 6.23 -3.06
C TRP A 167 2.35 6.21 -1.64
N VAL A 168 2.05 5.13 -0.93
CA VAL A 168 2.40 4.98 0.49
C VAL A 168 3.89 4.71 0.65
N TYR A 169 4.55 5.42 1.57
CA TYR A 169 5.95 5.23 1.93
C TYR A 169 6.14 5.28 3.45
N GLY A 170 7.28 4.75 3.93
CA GLY A 170 7.65 4.84 5.35
C GLY A 170 8.42 3.63 5.86
N PRO A 171 8.62 3.51 7.18
CA PRO A 171 9.27 2.35 7.80
C PRO A 171 8.59 1.04 7.41
N ARG A 172 9.37 -0.03 7.23
CA ARG A 172 8.92 -1.37 6.79
C ARG A 172 8.54 -1.49 5.31
N ASP A 173 8.62 -0.41 4.50
CA ASP A 173 8.52 -0.52 3.04
C ASP A 173 9.89 -0.86 2.42
N SER A 174 10.23 -2.12 2.39
CA SER A 174 11.45 -2.62 1.72
C SER A 174 11.31 -2.68 0.20
N ALA A 175 10.08 -2.80 -0.31
CA ALA A 175 9.81 -3.07 -1.72
C ALA A 175 9.91 -1.82 -2.61
N SER A 176 9.45 -0.67 -2.12
CA SER A 176 9.43 0.60 -2.86
C SER A 176 10.41 1.61 -2.26
N PHE A 177 10.13 2.11 -1.07
CA PHE A 177 10.94 3.11 -0.39
C PHE A 177 12.37 2.62 -0.14
N GLY A 178 12.55 1.40 0.39
CA GLY A 178 13.86 0.83 0.66
C GLY A 178 14.73 0.69 -0.60
N ARG A 179 14.12 0.41 -1.76
CA ARG A 179 14.84 0.40 -3.05
C ARG A 179 15.34 1.78 -3.46
N PHE A 180 14.54 2.83 -3.26
CA PHE A 180 14.99 4.22 -3.52
C PHE A 180 16.13 4.60 -2.60
N VAL A 181 16.00 4.31 -1.31
CA VAL A 181 17.08 4.56 -0.32
C VAL A 181 18.38 3.87 -0.75
N SER A 182 18.32 2.58 -1.12
CA SER A 182 19.48 1.81 -1.58
C SER A 182 20.10 2.37 -2.87
N LEU A 183 19.29 2.78 -3.84
CA LEU A 183 19.77 3.38 -5.10
C LEU A 183 20.45 4.73 -4.85
N ILE A 184 19.90 5.56 -3.97
CA ILE A 184 20.45 6.86 -3.64
C ILE A 184 21.74 6.70 -2.83
N GLU A 185 21.75 5.84 -1.81
CA GLU A 185 22.93 5.51 -1.00
C GLU A 185 24.10 5.02 -1.87
N SER A 186 23.82 4.22 -2.89
CA SER A 186 24.83 3.70 -3.82
C SER A 186 25.24 4.68 -4.93
N GLY A 187 24.75 5.92 -4.93
CA GLY A 187 25.04 6.92 -5.96
C GLY A 187 24.40 6.62 -7.33
N LYS A 188 23.47 5.67 -7.40
CA LYS A 188 22.77 5.25 -8.65
C LYS A 188 21.42 5.92 -8.84
N GLY A 189 21.03 6.84 -7.94
CA GLY A 189 19.79 7.61 -8.03
C GLY A 189 19.72 8.43 -9.32
N PHE A 190 18.51 8.61 -9.85
CA PHE A 190 18.26 9.46 -11.01
C PHE A 190 16.87 10.10 -10.93
N LEU A 191 16.73 11.25 -11.59
CA LEU A 191 15.45 11.93 -11.79
C LEU A 191 14.88 11.56 -13.17
N VAL A 192 13.57 11.38 -13.25
CA VAL A 192 12.86 11.23 -14.52
C VAL A 192 12.60 12.61 -15.10
N SER A 193 13.10 12.88 -16.30
CA SER A 193 13.01 14.19 -16.97
C SER A 193 13.55 15.33 -16.08
N SER A 194 12.76 16.35 -15.81
CA SER A 194 13.18 17.48 -14.98
C SER A 194 13.14 17.21 -13.46
N GLY A 195 12.41 16.17 -13.04
CA GLY A 195 12.12 15.89 -11.63
C GLY A 195 11.13 16.89 -10.98
N LYS A 196 10.51 17.77 -11.75
CA LYS A 196 9.56 18.80 -11.26
C LYS A 196 8.12 18.30 -11.17
N ASN A 197 7.83 17.15 -11.73
CA ASN A 197 6.50 16.53 -11.64
C ASN A 197 6.14 16.21 -10.19
N ILE A 198 4.87 16.36 -9.86
CA ILE A 198 4.32 16.06 -8.53
C ILE A 198 4.13 14.56 -8.40
N VAL A 199 4.57 13.99 -7.28
CA VAL A 199 4.38 12.59 -6.91
C VAL A 199 3.36 12.48 -5.77
N PRO A 200 2.41 11.52 -5.84
CA PRO A 200 1.30 11.43 -4.89
C PRO A 200 1.71 10.64 -3.64
N VAL A 201 2.86 10.97 -3.05
CA VAL A 201 3.38 10.27 -1.86
C VAL A 201 2.56 10.58 -0.63
N VAL A 202 2.38 9.60 0.25
CA VAL A 202 1.70 9.74 1.53
C VAL A 202 2.38 8.87 2.57
N TYR A 203 2.58 9.40 3.77
CA TYR A 203 3.22 8.65 4.84
C TYR A 203 2.28 7.55 5.38
N VAL A 204 2.84 6.40 5.71
CA VAL A 204 2.06 5.20 6.06
C VAL A 204 1.15 5.37 7.27
N ARG A 205 1.57 6.13 8.30
CA ARG A 205 0.72 6.38 9.47
C ARG A 205 -0.43 7.33 9.16
N ASP A 206 -0.27 8.26 8.22
CA ASP A 206 -1.37 9.10 7.74
C ASP A 206 -2.42 8.26 6.99
N VAL A 207 -1.98 7.25 6.22
CA VAL A 207 -2.92 6.30 5.61
C VAL A 207 -3.63 5.47 6.65
N ALA A 208 -2.92 4.96 7.66
CA ALA A 208 -3.53 4.21 8.75
C ALA A 208 -4.52 5.06 9.55
N GLN A 209 -4.21 6.36 9.80
CA GLN A 209 -5.13 7.33 10.38
C GLN A 209 -6.41 7.47 9.53
N GLY A 210 -6.26 7.62 8.21
CA GLY A 210 -7.40 7.72 7.28
C GLY A 210 -8.29 6.48 7.31
N LEU A 211 -7.71 5.28 7.37
CA LEU A 211 -8.44 4.02 7.52
C LEU A 211 -9.22 3.99 8.85
N ILE A 212 -8.60 4.39 9.96
CA ILE A 212 -9.23 4.44 11.27
C ILE A 212 -10.40 5.43 11.27
N LYS A 213 -10.19 6.64 10.74
CA LYS A 213 -11.25 7.67 10.64
C LYS A 213 -12.43 7.21 9.78
N ALA A 214 -12.17 6.56 8.64
CA ALA A 214 -13.21 5.95 7.81
C ALA A 214 -13.98 4.84 8.54
N GLY A 215 -13.30 4.10 9.40
CA GLY A 215 -13.93 3.11 10.26
C GLY A 215 -14.79 3.72 11.37
N ASP A 216 -14.39 4.84 11.93
CA ASP A 216 -15.07 5.50 13.08
C ASP A 216 -16.23 6.40 12.65
N ALA A 217 -16.29 6.79 11.38
CA ALA A 217 -17.35 7.66 10.86
C ALA A 217 -18.75 7.03 10.96
N GLY A 218 -19.79 7.84 10.90
CA GLY A 218 -21.19 7.40 10.92
C GLY A 218 -21.59 6.61 9.66
N ASP A 219 -22.86 6.21 9.58
CA ASP A 219 -23.33 5.36 8.46
C ASP A 219 -23.49 6.13 7.15
N GLU A 220 -23.43 7.44 7.18
CA GLU A 220 -23.48 8.32 6.00
C GLU A 220 -22.29 8.13 5.05
N VAL A 221 -21.20 7.49 5.53
CA VAL A 221 -20.01 7.19 4.69
C VAL A 221 -20.10 5.83 3.99
N ILE A 222 -21.12 5.02 4.25
CA ILE A 222 -21.27 3.71 3.59
C ILE A 222 -21.44 3.90 2.08
N GLY A 223 -20.69 3.11 1.31
CA GLY A 223 -20.64 3.19 -0.15
C GLY A 223 -19.77 4.34 -0.70
N ARG A 224 -19.24 5.22 0.17
CA ARG A 224 -18.38 6.32 -0.25
C ARG A 224 -16.90 5.90 -0.34
N ALA A 225 -16.20 6.63 -1.20
CA ALA A 225 -14.75 6.49 -1.36
C ALA A 225 -14.04 7.78 -0.91
N TYR A 226 -12.87 7.62 -0.28
CA TYR A 226 -12.06 8.69 0.25
C TYR A 226 -10.61 8.55 -0.19
N THR A 227 -10.10 9.58 -0.85
CA THR A 227 -8.68 9.67 -1.20
C THR A 227 -7.87 10.09 0.02
N ILE A 228 -6.86 9.30 0.35
CA ILE A 228 -5.93 9.57 1.44
C ILE A 228 -4.54 9.78 0.84
N ALA A 229 -4.12 11.02 0.76
CA ALA A 229 -2.86 11.48 0.19
C ALA A 229 -2.31 12.65 1.00
N ASP A 230 -1.11 13.09 0.68
CA ASP A 230 -0.58 14.38 1.09
C ASP A 230 -1.00 15.42 0.04
N ASP A 231 -1.70 16.49 0.45
CA ASP A 231 -2.12 17.57 -0.45
C ASP A 231 -1.03 18.64 -0.68
N ARG A 232 0.10 18.51 -0.01
CA ARG A 232 1.29 19.29 -0.29
C ARG A 232 1.89 18.86 -1.63
N ARG A 233 2.27 19.84 -2.44
CA ARG A 233 2.83 19.58 -3.77
C ARG A 233 4.29 19.12 -3.67
N VAL A 234 4.50 17.84 -3.41
CA VAL A 234 5.84 17.26 -3.34
C VAL A 234 6.31 16.89 -4.73
N THR A 235 7.41 17.50 -5.20
CA THR A 235 8.00 17.12 -6.48
C THR A 235 8.83 15.85 -6.34
N GLN A 236 9.01 15.13 -7.46
CA GLN A 236 9.90 13.96 -7.52
C GLN A 236 11.30 14.31 -6.97
N ALA A 237 11.85 15.44 -7.40
CA ALA A 237 13.19 15.89 -6.95
C ALA A 237 13.21 16.18 -5.44
N GLN A 238 12.17 16.81 -4.88
CA GLN A 238 12.07 17.00 -3.44
C GLN A 238 12.07 15.66 -2.70
N TYR A 239 11.17 14.75 -3.09
CA TYR A 239 11.05 13.44 -2.44
C TYR A 239 12.39 12.68 -2.41
N LEU A 240 13.04 12.56 -3.57
CA LEU A 240 14.28 11.79 -3.68
C LEU A 240 15.48 12.52 -3.04
N ASN A 241 15.54 13.85 -3.10
CA ASN A 241 16.63 14.61 -2.45
C ASN A 241 16.45 14.70 -0.93
N THR A 242 15.23 14.69 -0.40
CA THR A 242 15.00 14.53 1.04
C THR A 242 15.58 13.20 1.56
N ILE A 243 15.48 12.12 0.75
CA ILE A 243 16.15 10.86 1.09
C ILE A 243 17.67 11.03 1.09
N ALA A 244 18.24 11.73 0.09
CA ALA A 244 19.68 11.99 0.02
C ALA A 244 20.18 12.82 1.21
N ASP A 245 19.42 13.84 1.63
CA ASP A 245 19.71 14.65 2.81
C ASP A 245 19.76 13.80 4.09
N CYS A 246 18.77 12.92 4.29
CA CYS A 246 18.74 12.01 5.45
C CYS A 246 19.89 11.00 5.45
N LEU A 247 20.36 10.59 4.26
CA LEU A 247 21.52 9.72 4.09
C LEU A 247 22.86 10.48 4.16
N GLN A 248 22.83 11.81 4.16
CA GLN A 248 24.02 12.68 4.09
C GLN A 248 24.86 12.42 2.82
N VAL A 249 24.21 12.16 1.69
CA VAL A 249 24.84 11.98 0.39
C VAL A 249 24.48 13.11 -0.58
N PRO A 250 25.27 13.35 -1.64
CA PRO A 250 24.97 14.41 -2.59
C PRO A 250 23.59 14.27 -3.24
N HIS A 251 22.95 15.41 -3.52
CA HIS A 251 21.69 15.46 -4.27
C HIS A 251 21.81 14.80 -5.64
N ILE A 252 20.69 14.28 -6.11
CA ILE A 252 20.59 13.59 -7.40
C ILE A 252 20.63 14.63 -8.53
N THR A 253 21.66 14.57 -9.36
CA THR A 253 21.84 15.44 -10.53
C THR A 253 21.60 14.71 -11.86
N ARG A 254 21.74 13.37 -11.87
CA ARG A 254 21.53 12.55 -13.05
C ARG A 254 20.06 12.56 -13.46
N ARG A 255 19.80 12.84 -14.73
CA ARG A 255 18.45 12.89 -15.31
C ARG A 255 18.33 11.91 -16.46
N LEU A 256 17.21 11.18 -16.51
CA LEU A 256 16.91 10.26 -17.60
C LEU A 256 15.59 10.67 -18.26
N PRO A 257 15.52 10.73 -19.61
CA PRO A 257 14.29 11.09 -20.29
C PRO A 257 13.17 10.09 -20.01
N PHE A 258 11.95 10.59 -19.76
CA PHE A 258 10.77 9.74 -19.54
C PHE A 258 10.58 8.74 -20.69
N ALA A 259 10.62 9.20 -21.93
CA ALA A 259 10.40 8.35 -23.11
C ALA A 259 11.40 7.19 -23.20
N ALA A 260 12.69 7.44 -22.86
CA ALA A 260 13.72 6.41 -22.88
C ALA A 260 13.49 5.35 -21.80
N LEU A 261 13.16 5.80 -20.57
CA LEU A 261 12.83 4.90 -19.46
C LEU A 261 11.56 4.09 -19.73
N TYR A 262 10.53 4.73 -20.28
CA TYR A 262 9.28 4.07 -20.63
C TYR A 262 9.49 3.01 -21.71
N ALA A 263 10.26 3.33 -22.77
CA ALA A 263 10.61 2.37 -23.82
C ALA A 263 11.43 1.20 -23.27
N ALA A 264 12.40 1.46 -22.39
CA ALA A 264 13.18 0.43 -21.71
C ALA A 264 12.31 -0.47 -20.82
N GLY A 265 11.39 0.12 -20.05
CA GLY A 265 10.42 -0.62 -19.24
C GLY A 265 9.53 -1.52 -20.12
N ARG A 266 9.00 -0.98 -21.22
CA ARG A 266 8.17 -1.74 -22.16
C ARG A 266 8.92 -2.90 -22.79
N ALA A 267 10.15 -2.68 -23.22
CA ALA A 267 11.01 -3.74 -23.78
C ALA A 267 11.30 -4.84 -22.73
N ALA A 268 11.59 -4.44 -21.48
CA ALA A 268 11.80 -5.38 -20.38
C ALA A 268 10.55 -6.21 -20.10
N GLU A 269 9.37 -5.59 -20.01
CA GLU A 269 8.08 -6.28 -19.78
C GLU A 269 7.79 -7.29 -20.90
N LEU A 270 7.97 -6.91 -22.17
CA LEU A 270 7.77 -7.79 -23.32
C LEU A 270 8.76 -8.97 -23.29
N SER A 271 10.03 -8.72 -22.94
CA SER A 271 11.05 -9.76 -22.83
C SER A 271 10.71 -10.76 -21.72
N TRP A 272 10.26 -10.27 -20.54
CA TRP A 272 9.80 -11.13 -19.43
C TRP A 272 8.58 -11.98 -19.82
N GLN A 273 7.65 -11.38 -20.57
CA GLN A 273 6.48 -12.11 -21.08
C GLN A 273 6.89 -13.21 -22.08
N ALA A 274 7.77 -12.88 -23.04
CA ALA A 274 8.27 -13.86 -24.03
C ALA A 274 9.02 -15.02 -23.38
N MET A 275 9.72 -14.76 -22.26
CA MET A 275 10.40 -15.78 -21.46
C MET A 275 9.47 -16.57 -20.51
N GLY A 276 8.16 -16.36 -20.55
CA GLY A 276 7.20 -17.01 -19.65
C GLY A 276 7.29 -16.59 -18.18
N ARG A 277 7.95 -15.46 -17.87
CA ARG A 277 8.25 -15.01 -16.50
C ARG A 277 7.12 -14.19 -15.86
N ARG A 278 5.88 -14.34 -16.27
CA ARG A 278 4.75 -13.61 -15.64
C ARG A 278 4.53 -13.96 -14.17
N ASN A 279 4.92 -15.17 -13.75
CA ASN A 279 4.85 -15.61 -12.34
C ASN A 279 6.13 -15.31 -11.53
N ALA A 280 7.16 -14.76 -12.17
CA ALA A 280 8.41 -14.39 -11.51
C ALA A 280 8.35 -12.94 -11.00
N ALA A 281 9.44 -12.52 -10.33
CA ALA A 281 9.62 -11.12 -9.95
C ALA A 281 9.50 -10.19 -11.18
N PRO A 282 8.93 -8.98 -11.01
CA PRO A 282 8.81 -8.02 -12.11
C PRO A 282 10.18 -7.64 -12.67
N PRO A 283 10.24 -7.18 -13.95
CA PRO A 283 11.47 -6.61 -14.47
C PRO A 283 11.94 -5.41 -13.62
N PRO A 284 13.25 -5.12 -13.60
CA PRO A 284 13.83 -4.05 -12.79
C PRO A 284 13.23 -2.67 -13.07
N VAL A 285 12.79 -2.43 -14.30
CA VAL A 285 12.09 -1.23 -14.75
C VAL A 285 10.77 -1.66 -15.38
N THR A 286 9.66 -1.07 -14.94
CA THR A 286 8.31 -1.29 -15.49
C THR A 286 7.74 0.01 -16.00
N THR A 287 6.87 -0.05 -17.01
CA THR A 287 6.15 1.13 -17.50
C THR A 287 5.35 1.79 -16.40
N TYR A 288 4.72 1.00 -15.52
CA TYR A 288 4.01 1.48 -14.34
C TYR A 288 4.91 2.29 -13.40
N GLY A 289 6.08 1.75 -13.01
CA GLY A 289 7.00 2.45 -12.10
C GLY A 289 7.54 3.76 -12.71
N VAL A 290 7.84 3.75 -13.99
CA VAL A 290 8.29 4.96 -14.73
C VAL A 290 7.18 6.01 -14.75
N THR A 291 5.94 5.61 -14.97
CA THR A 291 4.80 6.53 -15.03
C THR A 291 4.43 7.08 -13.65
N LEU A 292 4.41 6.22 -12.63
CA LEU A 292 4.18 6.63 -11.24
C LEU A 292 5.19 7.68 -10.78
N LEU A 293 6.46 7.50 -11.12
CA LEU A 293 7.53 8.41 -10.73
C LEU A 293 7.62 9.65 -11.63
N GLY A 294 7.27 9.55 -12.91
CA GLY A 294 7.61 10.55 -13.93
C GLY A 294 6.45 11.40 -14.45
N ARG A 295 5.21 11.19 -13.99
CA ARG A 295 4.03 11.98 -14.38
C ARG A 295 3.52 12.82 -13.22
N ASP A 296 2.90 13.96 -13.53
CA ASP A 296 2.17 14.74 -12.54
C ASP A 296 0.94 13.98 -12.05
N GLN A 297 0.82 13.86 -10.73
CA GLN A 297 -0.31 13.20 -10.10
C GLN A 297 -0.69 13.98 -8.83
N MET A 298 -1.80 14.70 -8.89
CA MET A 298 -2.33 15.47 -7.77
C MET A 298 -3.73 14.97 -7.42
N PHE A 299 -3.97 14.71 -6.16
CA PHE A 299 -5.24 14.22 -5.66
C PHE A 299 -5.79 15.16 -4.60
N SER A 300 -7.11 15.40 -4.65
CA SER A 300 -7.81 16.12 -3.60
C SER A 300 -8.06 15.18 -2.41
N ILE A 301 -7.81 15.68 -1.21
CA ILE A 301 -8.24 15.03 0.04
C ILE A 301 -9.42 15.78 0.67
N GLY A 302 -10.05 16.69 -0.09
CA GLY A 302 -11.10 17.55 0.42
C GLY A 302 -12.29 16.82 1.00
N ARG A 303 -12.70 15.71 0.36
CA ARG A 303 -13.79 14.86 0.86
C ARG A 303 -13.40 14.18 2.17
N ALA A 304 -12.22 13.57 2.25
CA ALA A 304 -11.72 12.94 3.47
C ALA A 304 -11.56 13.95 4.61
N ARG A 305 -11.10 15.17 4.30
CA ARG A 305 -10.96 16.25 5.27
C ARG A 305 -12.31 16.67 5.84
N TYR A 306 -13.29 16.93 4.98
CA TYR A 306 -14.60 17.43 5.38
C TYR A 306 -15.46 16.37 6.08
N GLU A 307 -15.51 15.14 5.56
CA GLU A 307 -16.42 14.10 6.05
C GLU A 307 -15.79 13.20 7.13
N LEU A 308 -14.47 12.98 7.09
CA LEU A 308 -13.77 12.12 8.07
C LEU A 308 -12.93 12.93 9.07
N GLY A 309 -12.76 14.23 8.88
CA GLY A 309 -11.81 15.02 9.66
C GLY A 309 -10.36 14.57 9.46
N TYR A 310 -10.03 14.06 8.25
CA TYR A 310 -8.67 13.61 7.93
C TYR A 310 -7.74 14.81 7.73
N GLU A 311 -6.59 14.79 8.40
CA GLU A 311 -5.49 15.74 8.18
C GLU A 311 -4.16 14.97 8.24
N PRO A 312 -3.31 15.07 7.19
CA PRO A 312 -2.01 14.43 7.21
C PRO A 312 -1.09 15.11 8.25
N GLU A 313 -0.56 14.34 9.18
CA GLU A 313 0.27 14.83 10.29
C GLU A 313 1.76 14.88 9.94
N TYR A 314 2.18 14.08 8.96
CA TYR A 314 3.57 13.95 8.58
C TYR A 314 3.89 14.76 7.32
N ASP A 315 4.82 15.70 7.42
CA ASP A 315 5.43 16.27 6.24
C ASP A 315 6.48 15.32 5.63
N ILE A 316 6.93 15.66 4.41
CA ILE A 316 7.87 14.83 3.68
C ILE A 316 9.22 14.68 4.42
N ALA A 317 9.67 15.72 5.12
CA ALA A 317 10.94 15.69 5.82
C ALA A 317 10.90 14.71 7.01
N ARG A 318 9.85 14.80 7.83
CA ARG A 318 9.63 13.89 8.97
C ARG A 318 9.40 12.46 8.52
N GLY A 319 8.51 12.23 7.56
CA GLY A 319 8.17 10.88 7.11
C GLY A 319 9.36 10.17 6.45
N VAL A 320 10.14 10.88 5.63
CA VAL A 320 11.36 10.33 5.00
C VAL A 320 12.42 10.04 6.05
N ALA A 321 12.63 10.93 7.03
CA ALA A 321 13.62 10.72 8.09
C ALA A 321 13.33 9.44 8.89
N GLU A 322 12.07 9.20 9.26
CA GLU A 322 11.67 7.96 9.95
C GLU A 322 11.90 6.72 9.08
N GLY A 323 11.56 6.80 7.79
CA GLY A 323 11.77 5.72 6.84
C GLY A 323 13.24 5.38 6.62
N VAL A 324 14.12 6.39 6.45
CA VAL A 324 15.57 6.21 6.28
C VAL A 324 16.20 5.67 7.55
N LYS A 325 15.80 6.16 8.73
CA LYS A 325 16.25 5.64 10.02
C LYS A 325 15.97 4.13 10.12
N TRP A 326 14.73 3.72 9.86
CA TRP A 326 14.35 2.31 9.86
C TRP A 326 15.19 1.48 8.88
N TYR A 327 15.39 1.99 7.65
CA TYR A 327 16.19 1.28 6.64
C TYR A 327 17.64 1.04 7.13
N LEU A 328 18.28 2.05 7.72
CA LEU A 328 19.63 1.95 8.22
C LEU A 328 19.73 1.00 9.42
N GLU A 329 18.76 0.99 10.31
CA GLU A 329 18.68 0.06 11.45
C GLU A 329 18.52 -1.39 10.96
N ALA A 330 17.59 -1.64 10.02
CA ALA A 330 17.39 -2.96 9.43
C ALA A 330 18.63 -3.48 8.71
N LYS A 331 19.36 -2.60 8.00
CA LYS A 331 20.62 -2.92 7.33
C LYS A 331 21.71 -3.32 8.32
N ARG A 332 21.86 -2.59 9.44
CA ARG A 332 22.83 -2.92 10.50
C ARG A 332 22.53 -4.29 11.13
N GLY A 333 21.27 -4.54 11.49
CA GLY A 333 20.86 -5.83 12.05
C GLY A 333 21.11 -7.02 11.12
N SER A 334 20.96 -6.82 9.81
CA SER A 334 21.27 -7.86 8.81
C SER A 334 22.78 -8.16 8.74
N ILE A 335 23.64 -7.14 8.82
CA ILE A 335 25.10 -7.30 8.81
C ILE A 335 25.56 -8.05 10.06
N GLU A 336 25.09 -7.65 11.25
CA GLU A 336 25.43 -8.31 12.51
C GLU A 336 25.02 -9.79 12.53
N THR A 337 23.90 -10.11 11.90
CA THR A 337 23.43 -11.51 11.80
C THR A 337 24.31 -12.33 10.87
N GLN A 338 24.78 -11.77 9.74
CA GLN A 338 25.70 -12.42 8.82
C GLN A 338 27.07 -12.66 9.47
N GLU A 339 27.65 -11.68 10.14
CA GLU A 339 28.91 -11.80 10.83
C GLU A 339 28.89 -12.89 11.93
N LYS A 340 27.80 -12.96 12.71
CA LYS A 340 27.58 -14.02 13.69
C LYS A 340 27.54 -15.42 13.05
N HIS A 341 26.92 -15.56 11.90
CA HIS A 341 26.86 -16.84 11.16
C HIS A 341 28.21 -17.26 10.63
N GLU A 342 29.02 -16.33 10.10
CA GLU A 342 30.36 -16.61 9.60
C GLU A 342 31.32 -17.02 10.75
N ILE A 343 31.24 -16.34 11.90
CA ILE A 343 32.01 -16.70 13.08
C ILE A 343 31.66 -18.09 13.61
N VAL A 344 30.39 -18.47 13.56
CA VAL A 344 29.93 -19.82 13.98
C VAL A 344 30.41 -20.89 13.00
N GLN A 345 30.42 -20.60 11.70
CA GLN A 345 30.91 -21.54 10.67
C GLN A 345 32.42 -21.67 10.68
N SER A 346 33.16 -20.60 10.99
CA SER A 346 34.63 -20.63 11.07
C SER A 346 35.18 -21.39 12.30
N LYS A 347 34.32 -21.67 13.29
CA LYS A 347 34.66 -22.42 14.53
C LYS A 347 34.29 -23.91 14.47
N LYS A 348 33.70 -24.35 13.35
CA LYS A 348 33.43 -25.76 13.04
C LYS A 348 34.46 -26.29 12.03
#